data_30d148eaca2254ecfa709c81b60a7129
#
_entry.id   30d148eaca2254ecfa709c81b60a7129
#
_cell.length_a   1.000
_cell.length_b   1.000
_cell.length_c   1.000
_cell.angle_alpha   90.00
_cell.angle_beta   90.00
_cell.angle_gamma   90.00
#
_symmetry.space_group_name_H-M   'P 1'
#
loop_
_entity.id
_entity.type
_entity.pdbx_description
1 polymer ?
#
loop_
_entity_poly.entity_id
_entity_poly.type
_entity_poly.pdbx_seq_one_letter_code
_entity_poly.pdbx_strand_id
1 'polypeptide(L)'
;MRKLFLLITGALLDIASVAQTPESPDRIYGALFHDVQMSRVFPDGKTFVDCVPKRNPKEIVADYLKQKSTSGFSLKKFVEENFDMPHTPDINYVTREKDVVMHIKNLWGVLRREPDSVVEGSSLLPLPYPYIVPGGRFREIYYWDSYFTMLGLRESGEVRMIENMVNNFAYMINTYGHIPNGNRTYYLGRSQPPFFALMVELLAEIKGDSTYLSYLPALEREYNFWMDGAARVKKGQAYRRVVKMPDGSILNRFFDDSATARPEGYREDHETATKSGRDKKIVFTNLRAGAESGIDFSSRWFKDGKNLTTIQVIDYIAVDLNALLYKLEDVIAKAKQIAGQDSAANEFRRKAEARQAAIDKYCWNKSLKYYTDYNFKSGKPSNAVTPAGMYPFCVFKKNLDYLSLLVTTPQVLVVNN
;
A
#
# COMPACT_ATOMS: atom_id res chain seq x y z
N MET A 1 61.41 -10.52 37.03
CA MET A 1 60.24 -9.67 37.11
C MET A 1 59.50 -9.74 35.74
N ARG A 2 58.50 -10.61 35.65
CA ARG A 2 57.63 -10.75 34.43
C ARG A 2 56.38 -9.87 34.61
N LYS A 3 56.23 -8.84 33.79
CA LYS A 3 55.00 -8.00 33.76
C LYS A 3 53.94 -8.74 32.97
N LEU A 4 52.83 -9.06 33.63
CA LEU A 4 51.61 -9.63 33.07
C LEU A 4 50.77 -8.48 32.49
N PHE A 5 50.57 -8.43 31.17
CA PHE A 5 49.62 -7.52 30.52
C PHE A 5 48.24 -8.20 30.46
N LEU A 6 47.30 -7.66 31.22
CA LEU A 6 45.89 -8.04 31.12
C LEU A 6 45.27 -7.27 29.95
N LEU A 7 44.92 -7.99 28.89
CA LEU A 7 44.07 -7.46 27.79
C LEU A 7 42.61 -7.61 28.24
N ILE A 8 41.96 -6.49 28.56
CA ILE A 8 40.53 -6.42 28.75
C ILE A 8 39.91 -6.18 27.36
N THR A 9 39.39 -7.24 26.72
CA THR A 9 38.52 -7.14 25.55
C THR A 9 37.13 -6.76 26.02
N GLY A 10 36.82 -5.47 25.96
CA GLY A 10 35.45 -4.97 26.13
C GLY A 10 34.58 -5.41 24.93
N ALA A 11 33.71 -6.39 25.12
CA ALA A 11 32.65 -6.69 24.20
C ALA A 11 31.62 -5.55 24.25
N LEU A 12 31.62 -4.68 23.25
CA LEU A 12 30.49 -3.78 22.98
C LEU A 12 29.31 -4.64 22.55
N LEU A 13 28.39 -4.88 23.48
CA LEU A 13 27.05 -5.35 23.16
C LEU A 13 26.32 -4.20 22.45
N ASP A 14 26.25 -4.26 21.13
CA ASP A 14 25.29 -3.51 20.35
C ASP A 14 23.89 -3.98 20.77
N ILE A 15 23.28 -3.30 21.73
CA ILE A 15 21.86 -3.40 22.02
C ILE A 15 21.17 -2.72 20.83
N ALA A 16 20.90 -3.48 19.79
CA ALA A 16 19.97 -3.05 18.76
C ALA A 16 18.64 -2.80 19.49
N SER A 17 18.34 -1.54 19.75
CA SER A 17 17.01 -1.10 20.17
C SER A 17 16.03 -1.58 19.11
N VAL A 18 15.27 -2.62 19.41
CA VAL A 18 14.12 -3.00 18.57
C VAL A 18 13.17 -1.82 18.67
N ALA A 19 13.19 -0.97 17.65
CA ALA A 19 12.27 0.15 17.56
C ALA A 19 10.84 -0.42 17.67
N GLN A 20 10.14 -0.03 18.71
CA GLN A 20 8.78 -0.48 18.96
C GLN A 20 7.91 -0.03 17.76
N THR A 21 7.20 -0.97 17.15
CA THR A 21 6.29 -0.65 16.03
C THR A 21 5.32 0.44 16.47
N PRO A 22 5.22 1.56 15.76
CA PRO A 22 4.33 2.65 16.14
C PRO A 22 2.88 2.17 16.26
N GLU A 23 2.21 2.54 17.35
CA GLU A 23 0.83 2.13 17.61
C GLU A 23 -0.17 2.95 16.80
N SER A 24 -1.25 2.31 16.40
CA SER A 24 -2.35 2.99 15.68
C SER A 24 -3.34 3.63 16.66
N PRO A 25 -4.11 4.66 16.21
CA PRO A 25 -5.04 5.41 17.07
C PRO A 25 -6.06 4.57 17.82
N ASP A 26 -6.54 3.46 17.24
CA ASP A 26 -7.47 2.53 17.88
C ASP A 26 -6.84 1.87 19.12
N ARG A 27 -5.53 1.60 19.11
CA ARG A 27 -4.79 1.06 20.26
C ARG A 27 -4.43 2.13 21.27
N ILE A 28 -3.97 3.31 20.80
CA ILE A 28 -3.57 4.42 21.68
C ILE A 28 -4.77 4.94 22.48
N TYR A 29 -5.90 5.20 21.81
CA TYR A 29 -7.04 5.88 22.40
C TYR A 29 -8.17 4.94 22.85
N GLY A 30 -8.15 3.66 22.51
CA GLY A 30 -9.04 2.60 23.01
C GLY A 30 -10.52 2.99 23.04
N ALA A 31 -11.09 3.15 24.25
CA ALA A 31 -12.52 3.48 24.41
C ALA A 31 -12.88 4.85 23.82
N LEU A 32 -12.01 5.86 23.93
CA LEU A 32 -12.22 7.16 23.30
C LEU A 32 -12.32 7.02 21.77
N PHE A 33 -11.39 6.27 21.16
CA PHE A 33 -11.42 6.00 19.71
C PHE A 33 -12.75 5.35 19.31
N HIS A 34 -13.14 4.26 19.99
CA HIS A 34 -14.40 3.57 19.72
C HIS A 34 -15.60 4.51 19.78
N ASP A 35 -15.71 5.27 20.88
CA ASP A 35 -16.87 6.12 21.12
C ASP A 35 -16.94 7.27 20.09
N VAL A 36 -15.81 7.87 19.69
CA VAL A 36 -15.76 8.91 18.66
C VAL A 36 -16.20 8.35 17.30
N GLN A 37 -15.68 7.19 16.89
CA GLN A 37 -16.00 6.59 15.59
C GLN A 37 -17.48 6.14 15.52
N MET A 38 -17.99 5.51 16.56
CA MET A 38 -19.36 4.98 16.59
C MET A 38 -20.42 6.06 16.77
N SER A 39 -20.11 7.14 17.49
CA SER A 39 -21.06 8.25 17.74
C SER A 39 -21.12 9.27 16.59
N ARG A 40 -20.40 9.08 15.51
CA ARG A 40 -20.37 9.99 14.34
C ARG A 40 -20.01 11.42 14.72
N VAL A 41 -18.99 11.59 15.60
CA VAL A 41 -18.49 12.91 15.96
C VAL A 41 -18.02 13.67 14.72
N PHE A 42 -17.45 12.93 13.74
CA PHE A 42 -17.07 13.43 12.43
C PHE A 42 -17.89 12.78 11.31
N PRO A 43 -18.01 13.42 10.14
CA PRO A 43 -18.78 12.89 9.02
C PRO A 43 -18.15 11.59 8.43
N ASP A 44 -16.83 11.43 8.57
CA ASP A 44 -16.07 10.27 8.09
C ASP A 44 -15.17 9.68 9.18
N GLY A 45 -14.74 8.43 9.00
CA GLY A 45 -13.87 7.73 9.95
C GLY A 45 -12.40 8.18 9.92
N LYS A 46 -11.95 8.84 8.82
CA LYS A 46 -10.55 9.23 8.64
C LYS A 46 -10.17 10.49 9.42
N THR A 47 -11.09 11.42 9.60
CA THR A 47 -10.81 12.69 10.29
C THR A 47 -10.20 12.46 11.67
N PHE A 48 -10.79 11.62 12.52
CA PHE A 48 -10.26 11.42 13.87
C PHE A 48 -8.91 10.72 13.92
N VAL A 49 -8.68 9.71 13.08
CA VAL A 49 -7.39 9.01 13.07
C VAL A 49 -6.23 9.87 12.56
N ASP A 50 -6.54 10.98 11.91
CA ASP A 50 -5.55 11.97 11.43
C ASP A 50 -5.36 13.15 12.39
N CYS A 51 -6.19 13.27 13.44
CA CYS A 51 -6.03 14.32 14.45
C CYS A 51 -4.70 14.17 15.18
N VAL A 52 -4.14 15.31 15.59
CA VAL A 52 -2.89 15.38 16.35
C VAL A 52 -3.23 15.71 17.81
N PRO A 53 -2.77 14.94 18.80
CA PRO A 53 -3.06 15.24 20.21
C PRO A 53 -2.32 16.51 20.65
N LYS A 54 -2.98 17.37 21.41
CA LYS A 54 -2.44 18.61 21.98
C LYS A 54 -1.59 18.39 23.21
N ARG A 55 -1.68 17.20 23.83
CA ARG A 55 -0.97 16.79 25.05
C ARG A 55 -0.79 15.28 25.10
N ASN A 56 -0.17 14.76 26.13
CA ASN A 56 0.14 13.34 26.26
C ASN A 56 -1.09 12.45 26.05
N PRO A 57 -1.06 11.47 25.13
CA PRO A 57 -2.21 10.60 24.84
C PRO A 57 -2.77 9.85 26.05
N LYS A 58 -1.91 9.41 26.98
CA LYS A 58 -2.34 8.67 28.19
C LYS A 58 -3.14 9.56 29.12
N GLU A 59 -2.79 10.84 29.24
CA GLU A 59 -3.55 11.82 30.02
C GLU A 59 -4.90 12.09 29.39
N ILE A 60 -4.97 12.25 28.07
CA ILE A 60 -6.23 12.44 27.32
C ILE A 60 -7.17 11.26 27.59
N VAL A 61 -6.68 10.02 27.48
CA VAL A 61 -7.47 8.81 27.72
C VAL A 61 -7.95 8.75 29.20
N ALA A 62 -7.06 9.05 30.14
CA ALA A 62 -7.41 9.04 31.58
C ALA A 62 -8.51 10.07 31.91
N ASP A 63 -8.41 11.28 31.35
CA ASP A 63 -9.42 12.33 31.55
C ASP A 63 -10.75 11.98 30.87
N TYR A 64 -10.70 11.40 29.68
CA TYR A 64 -11.90 10.90 29.01
C TYR A 64 -12.65 9.88 29.88
N LEU A 65 -11.93 8.89 30.42
CA LEU A 65 -12.55 7.85 31.25
C LEU A 65 -13.17 8.41 32.55
N LYS A 66 -12.60 9.48 33.12
CA LYS A 66 -13.17 10.16 34.28
C LYS A 66 -14.43 10.98 33.95
N GLN A 67 -14.42 11.65 32.77
CA GLN A 67 -15.42 12.64 32.42
C GLN A 67 -16.62 12.07 31.65
N LYS A 68 -16.47 10.98 30.91
CA LYS A 68 -17.47 10.47 29.96
C LYS A 68 -18.82 10.14 30.56
N SER A 69 -18.89 9.87 31.87
CA SER A 69 -20.14 9.57 32.60
C SER A 69 -20.66 10.75 33.41
N THR A 70 -20.04 11.92 33.35
CA THR A 70 -20.48 13.10 34.09
C THR A 70 -21.65 13.81 33.39
N SER A 71 -22.55 14.42 34.17
CA SER A 71 -23.65 15.19 33.60
C SER A 71 -23.13 16.35 32.76
N GLY A 72 -23.70 16.53 31.55
CA GLY A 72 -23.30 17.59 30.61
C GLY A 72 -22.03 17.31 29.81
N PHE A 73 -21.43 16.11 29.89
CA PHE A 73 -20.29 15.75 29.08
C PHE A 73 -20.64 15.77 27.57
N SER A 74 -19.78 16.42 26.77
CA SER A 74 -19.90 16.47 25.32
C SER A 74 -18.64 15.84 24.69
N LEU A 75 -18.80 14.69 24.05
CA LEU A 75 -17.71 13.98 23.38
C LEU A 75 -17.06 14.85 22.28
N LYS A 76 -17.87 15.55 21.49
CA LYS A 76 -17.38 16.45 20.44
C LYS A 76 -16.49 17.55 21.01
N LYS A 77 -16.97 18.25 22.06
CA LYS A 77 -16.21 19.31 22.74
C LYS A 77 -14.92 18.77 23.34
N PHE A 78 -14.96 17.60 23.98
CA PHE A 78 -13.77 16.94 24.53
C PHE A 78 -12.73 16.68 23.45
N VAL A 79 -13.13 16.20 22.26
CA VAL A 79 -12.20 15.96 21.13
C VAL A 79 -11.61 17.29 20.63
N GLU A 80 -12.42 18.32 20.41
CA GLU A 80 -11.98 19.64 19.95
C GLU A 80 -10.99 20.31 20.92
N GLU A 81 -11.14 20.10 22.23
CA GLU A 81 -10.25 20.63 23.26
C GLU A 81 -8.89 19.88 23.33
N ASN A 82 -8.87 18.59 23.00
CA ASN A 82 -7.70 17.74 23.20
C ASN A 82 -6.93 17.39 21.91
N PHE A 83 -7.49 17.69 20.74
CA PHE A 83 -6.87 17.37 19.46
C PHE A 83 -6.90 18.56 18.50
N ASP A 84 -5.84 18.71 17.73
CA ASP A 84 -5.83 19.55 16.56
C ASP A 84 -6.44 18.79 15.37
N MET A 85 -7.37 19.46 14.68
CA MET A 85 -8.00 18.90 13.49
C MET A 85 -7.01 18.86 12.32
N PRO A 86 -7.09 17.83 11.46
CA PRO A 86 -6.21 17.76 10.33
C PRO A 86 -6.43 18.94 9.38
N HIS A 87 -5.34 19.66 9.10
CA HIS A 87 -5.35 20.82 8.20
C HIS A 87 -5.21 20.37 6.74
N THR A 88 -6.01 20.98 5.86
CA THR A 88 -5.99 20.70 4.41
C THR A 88 -5.71 21.98 3.65
N PRO A 89 -4.44 22.32 3.37
CA PRO A 89 -4.06 23.60 2.75
C PRO A 89 -4.67 23.85 1.37
N ASP A 90 -4.88 22.79 0.62
CA ASP A 90 -5.36 22.80 -0.76
C ASP A 90 -6.88 22.95 -0.91
N ILE A 91 -7.65 22.81 0.18
CA ILE A 91 -9.13 22.87 0.12
C ILE A 91 -9.65 24.23 -0.32
N ASN A 92 -8.88 25.30 -0.06
CA ASN A 92 -9.22 26.66 -0.43
C ASN A 92 -8.38 27.19 -1.61
N TYR A 93 -7.64 26.30 -2.29
CA TYR A 93 -6.84 26.70 -3.44
C TYR A 93 -7.75 27.11 -4.60
N VAL A 94 -7.68 28.37 -4.99
CA VAL A 94 -8.39 28.93 -6.14
C VAL A 94 -7.36 29.46 -7.10
N THR A 95 -7.42 29.02 -8.35
CA THR A 95 -6.58 29.55 -9.40
C THR A 95 -7.40 30.38 -10.41
N ARG A 96 -6.78 31.43 -10.94
CA ARG A 96 -7.26 32.14 -12.14
C ARG A 96 -6.47 31.79 -13.39
N GLU A 97 -5.53 30.84 -13.25
CA GLU A 97 -4.73 30.34 -14.36
C GLU A 97 -5.63 29.61 -15.38
N LYS A 98 -5.53 30.03 -16.65
CA LYS A 98 -6.29 29.45 -17.77
C LYS A 98 -5.49 28.38 -18.52
N ASP A 99 -4.17 28.43 -18.42
CA ASP A 99 -3.29 27.43 -18.99
C ASP A 99 -3.25 26.20 -18.06
N VAL A 100 -3.68 25.05 -18.56
CA VAL A 100 -3.76 23.82 -17.78
C VAL A 100 -2.38 23.34 -17.31
N VAL A 101 -1.33 23.53 -18.12
CA VAL A 101 0.03 23.11 -17.75
C VAL A 101 0.57 23.98 -16.62
N MET A 102 0.35 25.29 -16.68
CA MET A 102 0.73 26.22 -15.61
C MET A 102 -0.09 25.97 -14.35
N HIS A 103 -1.38 25.66 -14.48
CA HIS A 103 -2.21 25.29 -13.34
C HIS A 103 -1.66 24.04 -12.63
N ILE A 104 -1.31 22.98 -13.37
CA ILE A 104 -0.70 21.75 -12.81
C ILE A 104 0.63 22.07 -12.12
N LYS A 105 1.50 22.86 -12.74
CA LYS A 105 2.78 23.28 -12.13
C LYS A 105 2.59 24.03 -10.82
N ASN A 106 1.61 24.92 -10.74
CA ASN A 106 1.29 25.64 -9.52
C ASN A 106 0.75 24.72 -8.42
N LEU A 107 -0.02 23.67 -8.79
CA LEU A 107 -0.53 22.68 -7.84
C LEU A 107 0.59 21.89 -7.15
N TRP A 108 1.72 21.62 -7.80
CA TRP A 108 2.83 20.92 -7.12
C TRP A 108 3.26 21.65 -5.85
N GLY A 109 3.31 23.00 -5.86
CA GLY A 109 3.63 23.77 -4.66
C GLY A 109 2.60 23.66 -3.54
N VAL A 110 1.30 23.56 -3.90
CA VAL A 110 0.20 23.43 -2.93
C VAL A 110 0.15 22.04 -2.30
N LEU A 111 0.42 21.00 -3.10
CA LEU A 111 0.37 19.60 -2.68
C LEU A 111 1.67 19.11 -2.03
N ARG A 112 2.73 19.91 -2.11
CA ARG A 112 4.02 19.62 -1.49
C ARG A 112 3.93 19.60 0.04
N ARG A 113 4.60 18.66 0.64
CA ARG A 113 4.87 18.59 2.07
C ARG A 113 6.39 18.61 2.30
N GLU A 114 6.81 19.30 3.34
CA GLU A 114 8.19 19.30 3.80
C GLU A 114 8.44 18.03 4.65
N PRO A 115 9.72 17.73 4.98
CA PRO A 115 10.04 16.61 5.86
C PRO A 115 9.25 16.67 7.17
N ASP A 116 8.74 15.50 7.60
CA ASP A 116 7.90 15.42 8.78
C ASP A 116 8.70 15.39 10.08
N SER A 117 8.06 15.87 11.17
CA SER A 117 8.56 15.73 12.53
C SER A 117 7.78 14.66 13.29
N VAL A 118 8.45 13.97 14.23
CA VAL A 118 7.80 13.01 15.13
C VAL A 118 6.89 13.75 16.11
N VAL A 119 5.63 13.34 16.20
CA VAL A 119 4.68 13.82 17.21
C VAL A 119 4.10 12.63 17.95
N GLU A 120 4.28 12.56 19.26
CA GLU A 120 3.77 11.47 20.10
C GLU A 120 2.25 11.38 19.99
N GLY A 121 1.74 10.18 19.71
CA GLY A 121 0.30 9.93 19.57
C GLY A 121 -0.31 10.32 18.21
N SER A 122 0.44 10.97 17.34
CA SER A 122 0.04 11.15 15.94
C SER A 122 0.12 9.85 15.16
N SER A 123 -0.81 9.67 14.22
CA SER A 123 -0.75 8.52 13.31
C SER A 123 0.25 8.69 12.17
N LEU A 124 0.77 9.90 11.93
CA LEU A 124 1.69 10.16 10.83
C LEU A 124 3.04 9.47 11.07
N LEU A 125 3.48 8.66 10.10
CA LEU A 125 4.83 8.09 10.05
C LEU A 125 5.74 9.12 9.38
N PRO A 126 6.68 9.75 10.10
CA PRO A 126 7.46 10.86 9.57
C PRO A 126 8.39 10.42 8.45
N LEU A 127 8.46 11.23 7.41
CA LEU A 127 9.30 11.03 6.23
C LEU A 127 10.45 12.04 6.19
N PRO A 128 11.67 11.62 5.83
CA PRO A 128 12.86 12.48 5.88
C PRO A 128 13.03 13.44 4.70
N TYR A 129 12.29 13.27 3.62
CA TYR A 129 12.40 14.10 2.42
C TYR A 129 11.05 14.74 2.06
N PRO A 130 11.05 15.89 1.35
CA PRO A 130 9.83 16.48 0.80
C PRO A 130 9.10 15.50 -0.13
N TYR A 131 7.76 15.61 -0.18
CA TYR A 131 6.92 14.76 -1.01
C TYR A 131 5.64 15.45 -1.46
N ILE A 132 4.95 14.88 -2.44
CA ILE A 132 3.65 15.34 -2.94
C ILE A 132 2.56 14.41 -2.39
N VAL A 133 1.45 15.00 -1.95
CA VAL A 133 0.25 14.28 -1.52
C VAL A 133 -0.85 14.38 -2.58
N PRO A 134 -1.83 13.44 -2.62
CA PRO A 134 -2.95 13.53 -3.57
C PRO A 134 -3.85 14.75 -3.37
N GLY A 135 -3.94 15.29 -2.15
CA GLY A 135 -4.75 16.46 -1.82
C GLY A 135 -6.10 16.13 -1.20
N GLY A 136 -6.84 17.18 -0.83
CA GLY A 136 -8.10 17.07 -0.12
C GLY A 136 -7.94 16.35 1.23
N ARG A 137 -8.75 15.34 1.49
CA ARG A 137 -8.64 14.54 2.73
C ARG A 137 -7.44 13.59 2.76
N PHE A 138 -6.74 13.40 1.63
CA PHE A 138 -5.56 12.54 1.51
C PHE A 138 -4.29 13.38 1.73
N ARG A 139 -3.91 13.54 2.99
CA ARG A 139 -2.86 14.47 3.48
C ARG A 139 -1.50 13.82 3.67
N GLU A 140 -1.42 12.51 3.44
CA GLU A 140 -0.23 11.67 3.49
C GLU A 140 0.20 11.23 2.09
N ILE A 141 1.42 10.71 1.95
CA ILE A 141 1.84 10.04 0.72
C ILE A 141 1.12 8.70 0.60
N TYR A 142 0.64 8.37 -0.60
CA TYR A 142 0.06 7.06 -0.93
C TYR A 142 0.96 6.32 -1.90
N TYR A 143 1.07 5.00 -1.72
CA TYR A 143 2.09 4.24 -2.41
C TYR A 143 1.90 4.24 -3.94
N TRP A 144 0.91 3.56 -4.48
CA TRP A 144 0.76 3.41 -5.93
C TRP A 144 0.38 4.70 -6.63
N ASP A 145 -0.39 5.58 -5.97
CA ASP A 145 -0.77 6.90 -6.47
C ASP A 145 0.46 7.75 -6.81
N SER A 146 1.52 7.60 -6.00
CA SER A 146 2.76 8.35 -6.18
C SER A 146 3.47 8.05 -7.48
N TYR A 147 3.34 6.83 -8.05
CA TYR A 147 3.91 6.55 -9.36
C TYR A 147 3.29 7.42 -10.45
N PHE A 148 1.97 7.55 -10.46
CA PHE A 148 1.27 8.40 -11.43
C PHE A 148 1.58 9.88 -11.20
N THR A 149 1.71 10.31 -9.95
CA THR A 149 2.21 11.64 -9.59
C THR A 149 3.62 11.87 -10.15
N MET A 150 4.52 10.89 -10.03
CA MET A 150 5.89 10.99 -10.55
C MET A 150 5.94 11.10 -12.08
N LEU A 151 5.01 10.48 -12.82
CA LEU A 151 4.89 10.69 -14.26
C LEU A 151 4.59 12.17 -14.58
N GLY A 152 3.67 12.79 -13.84
CA GLY A 152 3.37 14.21 -13.98
C GLY A 152 4.53 15.13 -13.56
N LEU A 153 5.25 14.76 -12.51
CA LEU A 153 6.45 15.47 -12.06
C LEU A 153 7.57 15.39 -13.11
N ARG A 154 7.73 14.25 -13.79
CA ARG A 154 8.69 14.08 -14.90
C ARG A 154 8.39 15.07 -16.03
N GLU A 155 7.13 15.12 -16.48
CA GLU A 155 6.69 16.05 -17.52
C GLU A 155 6.84 17.54 -17.09
N SER A 156 6.81 17.80 -15.79
CA SER A 156 7.03 19.13 -15.21
C SER A 156 8.50 19.47 -14.96
N GLY A 157 9.43 18.53 -15.16
CA GLY A 157 10.87 18.69 -14.90
C GLY A 157 11.27 18.61 -13.43
N GLU A 158 10.39 18.13 -12.54
CA GLU A 158 10.58 18.07 -11.09
C GLU A 158 11.36 16.83 -10.63
N VAL A 159 12.51 16.57 -11.26
CA VAL A 159 13.33 15.35 -11.05
C VAL A 159 13.74 15.18 -9.58
N ARG A 160 14.08 16.29 -8.88
CA ARG A 160 14.46 16.22 -7.47
C ARG A 160 13.32 15.75 -6.58
N MET A 161 12.08 16.15 -6.89
CA MET A 161 10.91 15.70 -6.15
C MET A 161 10.65 14.21 -6.37
N ILE A 162 10.82 13.71 -7.60
CA ILE A 162 10.74 12.27 -7.89
C ILE A 162 11.76 11.51 -7.04
N GLU A 163 13.03 11.95 -7.02
CA GLU A 163 14.07 11.31 -6.22
C GLU A 163 13.77 11.32 -4.72
N ASN A 164 13.28 12.45 -4.18
CA ASN A 164 12.86 12.57 -2.80
C ASN A 164 11.76 11.56 -2.44
N MET A 165 10.75 11.42 -3.30
CA MET A 165 9.64 10.47 -3.08
C MET A 165 10.13 9.02 -3.15
N VAL A 166 11.00 8.67 -4.10
CA VAL A 166 11.62 7.32 -4.18
C VAL A 166 12.45 7.04 -2.93
N ASN A 167 13.22 8.03 -2.44
CA ASN A 167 13.98 7.91 -1.19
C ASN A 167 13.08 7.71 0.03
N ASN A 168 11.93 8.38 0.09
CA ASN A 168 10.94 8.18 1.15
C ASN A 168 10.37 6.74 1.13
N PHE A 169 10.09 6.19 -0.03
CA PHE A 169 9.64 4.80 -0.16
C PHE A 169 10.74 3.81 0.24
N ALA A 170 11.99 4.02 -0.18
CA ALA A 170 13.12 3.22 0.26
C ALA A 170 13.33 3.31 1.78
N TYR A 171 13.15 4.50 2.37
CA TYR A 171 13.17 4.69 3.83
C TYR A 171 12.09 3.86 4.53
N MET A 172 10.84 3.89 4.03
CA MET A 172 9.74 3.09 4.60
C MET A 172 10.01 1.58 4.50
N ILE A 173 10.53 1.09 3.36
CA ILE A 173 10.96 -0.30 3.21
C ILE A 173 12.04 -0.66 4.24
N ASN A 174 13.03 0.21 4.43
CA ASN A 174 14.12 -0.03 5.35
C ASN A 174 13.67 -0.04 6.83
N THR A 175 12.69 0.80 7.16
CA THR A 175 12.20 0.99 8.52
C THR A 175 11.12 -0.03 8.89
N TYR A 176 10.17 -0.30 7.99
CA TYR A 176 8.97 -1.12 8.27
C TYR A 176 8.97 -2.47 7.52
N GLY A 177 9.95 -2.73 6.68
CA GLY A 177 10.05 -3.95 5.87
C GLY A 177 9.23 -3.93 4.58
N HIS A 178 8.38 -2.92 4.38
CA HIS A 178 7.54 -2.73 3.20
C HIS A 178 7.10 -1.27 3.08
N ILE A 179 6.44 -0.91 1.98
CA ILE A 179 5.76 0.37 1.84
C ILE A 179 4.33 0.19 2.33
N PRO A 180 3.90 0.87 3.42
CA PRO A 180 2.51 0.89 3.84
C PRO A 180 1.61 1.54 2.77
N ASN A 181 0.30 1.30 2.85
CA ASN A 181 -0.71 1.93 1.98
C ASN A 181 -0.53 3.46 1.85
N GLY A 182 -0.15 4.12 2.94
CA GLY A 182 0.30 5.50 3.06
C GLY A 182 1.10 5.65 4.36
N ASN A 183 1.76 6.78 4.59
CA ASN A 183 2.59 6.99 5.78
C ASN A 183 1.78 7.28 7.05
N ARG A 184 0.92 6.32 7.43
CA ARG A 184 0.13 6.33 8.67
C ARG A 184 0.27 5.02 9.43
N THR A 185 0.27 5.09 10.78
CA THR A 185 0.42 3.91 11.64
C THR A 185 -0.67 2.86 11.44
N TYR A 186 -1.89 3.29 11.15
CA TYR A 186 -3.03 2.40 10.89
C TYR A 186 -2.97 1.70 9.52
N TYR A 187 -2.00 2.03 8.68
CA TYR A 187 -1.73 1.37 7.40
C TYR A 187 -0.62 0.32 7.47
N LEU A 188 0.10 0.17 8.60
CA LEU A 188 1.25 -0.73 8.72
C LEU A 188 0.93 -2.22 8.51
N GLY A 189 -0.34 -2.65 8.65
CA GLY A 189 -0.74 -4.04 8.38
C GLY A 189 -0.81 -4.42 6.92
N ARG A 190 -0.82 -3.42 6.00
CA ARG A 190 -1.01 -3.63 4.56
C ARG A 190 -0.19 -2.69 3.70
N SER A 191 0.04 -3.09 2.45
CA SER A 191 0.66 -2.28 1.42
C SER A 191 -0.41 -1.71 0.45
N GLN A 192 0.01 -1.39 -0.76
CA GLN A 192 -0.78 -1.16 -1.98
C GLN A 192 -0.09 -1.88 -3.15
N PRO A 193 -0.64 -1.86 -4.39
CA PRO A 193 0.01 -2.48 -5.54
C PRO A 193 1.49 -2.05 -5.68
N PRO A 194 2.43 -3.01 -5.88
CA PRO A 194 3.88 -2.77 -5.79
C PRO A 194 4.45 -2.04 -7.00
N PHE A 195 4.37 -0.72 -7.00
CA PHE A 195 4.87 0.15 -8.06
C PHE A 195 6.32 0.62 -7.86
N PHE A 196 6.99 0.27 -6.75
CA PHE A 196 8.33 0.78 -6.45
C PHE A 196 9.37 0.43 -7.52
N ALA A 197 9.29 -0.77 -8.10
CA ALA A 197 10.15 -1.15 -9.21
C ALA A 197 9.99 -0.22 -10.43
N LEU A 198 8.76 0.19 -10.75
CA LEU A 198 8.48 1.15 -11.82
C LEU A 198 8.95 2.57 -11.47
N MET A 199 8.88 2.97 -10.20
CA MET A 199 9.40 4.25 -9.73
C MET A 199 10.93 4.32 -9.84
N VAL A 200 11.62 3.22 -9.47
CA VAL A 200 13.07 3.11 -9.63
C VAL A 200 13.47 3.12 -11.11
N GLU A 201 12.72 2.42 -11.97
CA GLU A 201 12.95 2.43 -13.42
C GLU A 201 12.75 3.82 -14.02
N LEU A 202 11.68 4.53 -13.65
CA LEU A 202 11.42 5.92 -14.05
C LEU A 202 12.58 6.85 -13.66
N LEU A 203 13.10 6.72 -12.45
CA LEU A 203 14.24 7.52 -12.00
C LEU A 203 15.54 7.12 -12.73
N ALA A 204 15.71 5.83 -13.04
CA ALA A 204 16.86 5.33 -13.79
C ALA A 204 16.85 5.80 -15.26
N GLU A 205 15.70 5.94 -15.90
CA GLU A 205 15.56 6.56 -17.23
C GLU A 205 16.09 8.00 -17.25
N ILE A 206 16.02 8.71 -16.11
CA ILE A 206 16.46 10.11 -15.99
C ILE A 206 17.92 10.20 -15.55
N LYS A 207 18.35 9.36 -14.59
CA LYS A 207 19.67 9.49 -13.90
C LYS A 207 20.69 8.42 -14.31
N GLY A 208 20.29 7.44 -15.09
CA GLY A 208 21.14 6.34 -15.54
C GLY A 208 21.11 5.10 -14.65
N ASP A 209 21.77 4.06 -15.12
CA ASP A 209 21.69 2.69 -14.58
C ASP A 209 22.23 2.52 -13.16
N SER A 210 23.09 3.42 -12.66
CA SER A 210 23.56 3.42 -11.26
C SER A 210 22.39 3.54 -10.25
N THR A 211 21.26 4.09 -10.68
CA THR A 211 20.02 4.18 -9.89
C THR A 211 19.54 2.79 -9.44
N TYR A 212 19.59 1.80 -10.33
CA TYR A 212 19.20 0.41 -9.99
C TYR A 212 20.03 -0.15 -8.84
N LEU A 213 21.35 0.14 -8.83
CA LEU A 213 22.26 -0.32 -7.76
C LEU A 213 21.92 0.32 -6.43
N SER A 214 21.60 1.61 -6.42
CA SER A 214 21.26 2.36 -5.22
C SER A 214 20.02 1.81 -4.52
N TYR A 215 19.03 1.34 -5.27
CA TYR A 215 17.77 0.86 -4.72
C TYR A 215 17.62 -0.67 -4.71
N LEU A 216 18.59 -1.44 -5.19
CA LEU A 216 18.53 -2.90 -5.19
C LEU A 216 18.22 -3.52 -3.82
N PRO A 217 18.83 -3.09 -2.70
CA PRO A 217 18.48 -3.64 -1.39
C PRO A 217 17.03 -3.40 -0.99
N ALA A 218 16.44 -2.26 -1.35
CA ALA A 218 15.04 -1.95 -1.07
C ALA A 218 14.09 -2.78 -1.95
N LEU A 219 14.41 -2.94 -3.24
CA LEU A 219 13.65 -3.80 -4.16
C LEU A 219 13.60 -5.26 -3.67
N GLU A 220 14.74 -5.80 -3.19
CA GLU A 220 14.80 -7.15 -2.64
C GLU A 220 13.99 -7.29 -1.35
N ARG A 221 13.99 -6.28 -0.48
CA ARG A 221 13.17 -6.28 0.75
C ARG A 221 11.68 -6.22 0.43
N GLU A 222 11.26 -5.40 -0.52
CA GLU A 222 9.87 -5.37 -0.97
C GLU A 222 9.45 -6.72 -1.56
N TYR A 223 10.29 -7.33 -2.40
CA TYR A 223 10.05 -8.68 -2.92
C TYR A 223 9.86 -9.69 -1.78
N ASN A 224 10.72 -9.65 -0.76
CA ASN A 224 10.63 -10.56 0.39
C ASN A 224 9.32 -10.36 1.19
N PHE A 225 8.82 -9.13 1.33
CA PHE A 225 7.53 -8.87 1.94
C PHE A 225 6.38 -9.56 1.18
N TRP A 226 6.33 -9.43 -0.14
CA TRP A 226 5.31 -10.05 -0.96
C TRP A 226 5.43 -11.58 -1.02
N MET A 227 6.63 -12.12 -0.82
CA MET A 227 6.91 -13.56 -0.86
C MET A 227 7.01 -14.21 0.52
N ASP A 228 6.70 -13.46 1.62
CA ASP A 228 6.74 -14.03 2.96
C ASP A 228 5.79 -15.23 3.10
N GLY A 229 6.37 -16.36 3.51
CA GLY A 229 5.67 -17.63 3.65
C GLY A 229 5.71 -18.56 2.44
N ALA A 230 6.34 -18.16 1.32
CA ALA A 230 6.45 -18.99 0.11
C ALA A 230 7.05 -20.38 0.37
N ALA A 231 8.04 -20.46 1.28
CA ALA A 231 8.66 -21.73 1.65
C ALA A 231 7.74 -22.63 2.52
N ARG A 232 6.77 -22.05 3.22
CA ARG A 232 5.90 -22.73 4.20
C ARG A 232 4.55 -23.15 3.61
N VAL A 233 4.08 -22.45 2.58
CA VAL A 233 2.75 -22.69 2.00
C VAL A 233 2.69 -24.03 1.27
N LYS A 234 1.65 -24.83 1.55
CA LYS A 234 1.41 -26.12 0.89
C LYS A 234 0.65 -25.94 -0.42
N LYS A 235 0.78 -26.90 -1.35
CA LYS A 235 0.03 -26.92 -2.63
C LYS A 235 -1.48 -26.79 -2.40
N GLY A 236 -2.13 -25.95 -3.17
CA GLY A 236 -3.56 -25.65 -3.06
C GLY A 236 -3.94 -24.75 -1.89
N GLN A 237 -2.96 -24.19 -1.16
CA GLN A 237 -3.18 -23.35 0.01
C GLN A 237 -2.61 -21.94 -0.16
N ALA A 238 -3.06 -21.04 0.71
CA ALA A 238 -2.54 -19.69 0.83
C ALA A 238 -1.97 -19.45 2.24
N TYR A 239 -0.90 -18.67 2.31
CA TYR A 239 -0.35 -18.15 3.56
C TYR A 239 -0.04 -16.66 3.35
N ARG A 240 -0.65 -15.79 4.16
CA ARG A 240 -0.58 -14.34 3.96
C ARG A 240 -0.85 -13.97 2.50
N ARG A 241 0.08 -13.30 1.83
CA ARG A 241 -0.01 -12.84 0.44
C ARG A 241 0.32 -13.92 -0.60
N VAL A 242 0.87 -15.06 -0.18
CA VAL A 242 1.36 -16.10 -1.09
C VAL A 242 0.32 -17.22 -1.25
N VAL A 243 0.10 -17.63 -2.49
CA VAL A 243 -0.74 -18.77 -2.85
C VAL A 243 0.10 -19.77 -3.64
N LYS A 244 0.17 -21.01 -3.18
CA LYS A 244 0.80 -22.10 -3.92
C LYS A 244 -0.26 -22.90 -4.65
N MET A 245 -0.27 -22.80 -5.97
CA MET A 245 -1.24 -23.46 -6.81
C MET A 245 -1.07 -25.00 -6.76
N PRO A 246 -2.09 -25.80 -7.18
CA PRO A 246 -2.01 -27.25 -7.15
C PRO A 246 -0.83 -27.84 -7.94
N ASP A 247 -0.41 -27.20 -9.03
CA ASP A 247 0.75 -27.58 -9.83
C ASP A 247 2.10 -27.18 -9.20
N GLY A 248 2.07 -26.40 -8.12
CA GLY A 248 3.25 -25.89 -7.42
C GLY A 248 3.66 -24.48 -7.79
N SER A 249 3.04 -23.87 -8.80
CA SER A 249 3.27 -22.46 -9.16
C SER A 249 2.98 -21.54 -7.97
N ILE A 250 3.75 -20.47 -7.83
CA ILE A 250 3.57 -19.47 -6.78
C ILE A 250 2.98 -18.20 -7.39
N LEU A 251 1.84 -17.80 -6.86
CA LEU A 251 1.17 -16.54 -7.20
C LEU A 251 0.80 -15.79 -5.91
N ASN A 252 0.34 -14.56 -6.04
CA ASN A 252 0.04 -13.70 -4.91
C ASN A 252 -1.42 -13.23 -4.91
N ARG A 253 -1.90 -12.94 -3.70
CA ARG A 253 -3.20 -12.30 -3.42
C ARG A 253 -2.98 -11.08 -2.54
N PHE A 254 -3.93 -10.15 -2.53
CA PHE A 254 -3.96 -9.10 -1.52
C PHE A 254 -4.36 -9.65 -0.15
N PHE A 255 -3.73 -9.17 0.92
CA PHE A 255 -3.94 -9.66 2.27
C PHE A 255 -3.37 -8.69 3.31
N ASP A 256 -4.15 -8.35 4.34
CA ASP A 256 -3.69 -7.61 5.51
C ASP A 256 -3.50 -8.59 6.68
N ASP A 257 -2.48 -8.36 7.48
CA ASP A 257 -2.16 -9.24 8.63
C ASP A 257 -3.12 -9.06 9.81
N SER A 258 -4.04 -8.09 9.76
CA SER A 258 -5.06 -7.84 10.79
C SER A 258 -6.44 -8.33 10.35
N ALA A 259 -7.21 -8.84 11.31
CA ALA A 259 -8.60 -9.27 11.13
C ALA A 259 -9.58 -8.41 11.97
N THR A 260 -9.26 -7.13 12.14
CA THR A 260 -10.10 -6.13 12.83
C THR A 260 -10.64 -5.11 11.84
N ALA A 261 -11.67 -4.36 12.23
CA ALA A 261 -12.13 -3.21 11.45
C ALA A 261 -10.97 -2.22 11.20
N ARG A 262 -10.94 -1.58 10.04
CA ARG A 262 -9.92 -0.58 9.71
C ARG A 262 -10.14 0.67 10.56
N PRO A 263 -9.12 1.26 11.17
CA PRO A 263 -9.30 2.45 12.00
C PRO A 263 -9.94 3.64 11.26
N GLU A 264 -9.57 3.84 10.00
CA GLU A 264 -10.06 4.92 9.13
C GLU A 264 -11.46 4.67 8.52
N GLY A 265 -12.01 3.48 8.69
CA GLY A 265 -13.35 3.08 8.24
C GLY A 265 -14.06 2.22 9.30
N TYR A 266 -13.79 2.49 10.56
CA TYR A 266 -14.15 1.63 11.68
C TYR A 266 -15.64 1.31 11.77
N ARG A 267 -16.47 2.34 11.71
CA ARG A 267 -17.94 2.20 11.76
C ARG A 267 -18.46 1.49 10.52
N GLU A 268 -18.04 1.90 9.34
CA GLU A 268 -18.46 1.35 8.06
C GLU A 268 -18.13 -0.14 7.95
N ASP A 269 -16.97 -0.55 8.43
CA ASP A 269 -16.54 -1.95 8.47
C ASP A 269 -17.43 -2.77 9.42
N HIS A 270 -17.75 -2.23 10.61
CA HIS A 270 -18.66 -2.86 11.57
C HIS A 270 -20.08 -2.99 11.02
N GLU A 271 -20.61 -1.95 10.37
CA GLU A 271 -21.92 -1.97 9.72
C GLU A 271 -21.96 -3.02 8.59
N THR A 272 -20.92 -3.06 7.76
CA THR A 272 -20.80 -4.05 6.67
C THR A 272 -20.74 -5.47 7.21
N ALA A 273 -19.93 -5.72 8.24
CA ALA A 273 -19.83 -7.03 8.86
C ALA A 273 -21.17 -7.48 9.46
N THR A 274 -21.88 -6.57 10.14
CA THR A 274 -23.22 -6.86 10.72
C THR A 274 -24.23 -7.18 9.63
N LYS A 275 -24.31 -6.35 8.57
CA LYS A 275 -25.25 -6.56 7.45
C LYS A 275 -24.96 -7.84 6.66
N SER A 276 -23.70 -8.29 6.63
CA SER A 276 -23.30 -9.48 5.86
C SER A 276 -23.79 -10.79 6.51
N GLY A 277 -24.03 -10.82 7.81
CA GLY A 277 -24.33 -12.04 8.58
C GLY A 277 -23.19 -13.07 8.62
N ARG A 278 -22.01 -12.73 8.10
CA ARG A 278 -20.81 -13.59 8.04
C ARG A 278 -19.96 -13.42 9.29
N ASP A 279 -18.99 -14.31 9.50
CA ASP A 279 -17.96 -14.12 10.52
C ASP A 279 -17.26 -12.75 10.33
N LYS A 280 -17.26 -11.92 11.38
CA LYS A 280 -16.72 -10.55 11.33
C LYS A 280 -15.23 -10.52 10.96
N LYS A 281 -14.45 -11.47 11.46
CA LYS A 281 -13.01 -11.55 11.14
C LYS A 281 -12.79 -11.80 9.66
N ILE A 282 -13.58 -12.68 9.04
CA ILE A 282 -13.51 -12.95 7.59
C ILE A 282 -13.87 -11.69 6.80
N VAL A 283 -14.92 -10.97 7.21
CA VAL A 283 -15.33 -9.72 6.54
C VAL A 283 -14.24 -8.66 6.67
N PHE A 284 -13.73 -8.43 7.87
CA PHE A 284 -12.67 -7.45 8.11
C PHE A 284 -11.39 -7.77 7.33
N THR A 285 -10.94 -9.03 7.31
CA THR A 285 -9.78 -9.44 6.50
C THR A 285 -10.00 -9.14 5.01
N ASN A 286 -11.20 -9.37 4.49
CA ASN A 286 -11.53 -9.05 3.10
C ASN A 286 -11.60 -7.56 2.82
N LEU A 287 -12.17 -6.74 3.72
CA LEU A 287 -12.19 -5.28 3.60
C LEU A 287 -10.78 -4.70 3.62
N ARG A 288 -9.92 -5.19 4.52
CA ARG A 288 -8.51 -4.80 4.59
C ARG A 288 -7.72 -5.20 3.33
N ALA A 289 -7.92 -6.42 2.84
CA ALA A 289 -7.31 -6.89 1.60
C ALA A 289 -7.81 -6.09 0.38
N GLY A 290 -9.09 -5.68 0.36
CA GLY A 290 -9.65 -4.78 -0.64
C GLY A 290 -8.97 -3.41 -0.60
N ALA A 291 -8.72 -2.87 0.60
CA ALA A 291 -7.97 -1.63 0.76
C ALA A 291 -6.50 -1.76 0.32
N GLU A 292 -5.84 -2.92 0.55
CA GLU A 292 -4.50 -3.18 0.00
C GLU A 292 -4.48 -3.20 -1.53
N SER A 293 -5.58 -3.61 -2.18
CA SER A 293 -5.67 -3.64 -3.64
C SER A 293 -5.66 -2.25 -4.30
N GLY A 294 -5.88 -1.18 -3.52
CA GLY A 294 -6.04 0.18 -4.02
C GLY A 294 -7.34 0.40 -4.82
N ILE A 295 -8.16 -0.65 -5.02
CA ILE A 295 -9.44 -0.60 -5.76
C ILE A 295 -10.57 -0.95 -4.78
N ASP A 296 -10.64 -0.21 -3.70
CA ASP A 296 -11.62 -0.32 -2.64
C ASP A 296 -12.77 0.70 -2.85
N PHE A 297 -14.07 0.28 -2.93
CA PHE A 297 -14.40 -1.13 -3.05
C PHE A 297 -15.13 -1.34 -4.36
N SER A 298 -14.53 -2.13 -5.22
CA SER A 298 -15.08 -2.43 -6.54
C SER A 298 -15.87 -3.74 -6.52
N SER A 299 -16.89 -3.84 -7.39
CA SER A 299 -17.62 -5.07 -7.66
C SER A 299 -16.74 -6.22 -8.15
N ARG A 300 -15.52 -5.94 -8.61
CA ARG A 300 -14.44 -6.90 -8.88
C ARG A 300 -14.28 -7.93 -7.76
N TRP A 301 -14.44 -7.48 -6.51
CA TRP A 301 -14.20 -8.24 -5.30
C TRP A 301 -15.46 -8.87 -4.69
N PHE A 302 -16.65 -8.65 -5.27
CA PHE A 302 -17.89 -9.11 -4.69
C PHE A 302 -18.32 -10.45 -5.30
N LYS A 303 -18.69 -11.40 -4.44
CA LYS A 303 -19.13 -12.73 -4.88
C LYS A 303 -20.35 -12.67 -5.80
N ASP A 304 -21.27 -11.76 -5.53
CA ASP A 304 -22.47 -11.54 -6.33
C ASP A 304 -22.32 -10.43 -7.39
N GLY A 305 -21.13 -9.80 -7.47
CA GLY A 305 -20.83 -8.70 -8.39
C GLY A 305 -21.53 -7.39 -8.09
N LYS A 306 -22.23 -7.24 -6.94
CA LYS A 306 -23.09 -6.08 -6.63
C LYS A 306 -22.91 -5.55 -5.21
N ASN A 307 -22.84 -6.42 -4.19
CA ASN A 307 -22.96 -6.03 -2.79
C ASN A 307 -21.65 -6.20 -2.04
N LEU A 308 -21.18 -5.12 -1.39
CA LEU A 308 -19.98 -5.12 -0.54
C LEU A 308 -20.02 -6.19 0.56
N THR A 309 -21.21 -6.51 1.08
CA THR A 309 -21.39 -7.57 2.10
C THR A 309 -20.92 -8.95 1.64
N THR A 310 -20.76 -9.15 0.32
CA THR A 310 -20.29 -10.41 -0.30
C THR A 310 -18.81 -10.41 -0.66
N ILE A 311 -18.05 -9.43 -0.19
CA ILE A 311 -16.61 -9.25 -0.49
C ILE A 311 -15.78 -10.50 -0.20
N GLN A 312 -14.87 -10.88 -1.14
CA GLN A 312 -14.05 -12.10 -1.07
C GLN A 312 -12.65 -11.93 -1.69
N VAL A 313 -12.00 -10.79 -1.47
CA VAL A 313 -10.67 -10.46 -2.04
C VAL A 313 -9.63 -11.53 -1.80
N ILE A 314 -9.59 -12.09 -0.57
CA ILE A 314 -8.56 -13.05 -0.17
C ILE A 314 -8.65 -14.42 -0.87
N ASP A 315 -9.69 -14.65 -1.64
CA ASP A 315 -9.87 -15.88 -2.42
C ASP A 315 -9.37 -15.74 -3.87
N TYR A 316 -8.95 -14.54 -4.28
CA TYR A 316 -8.49 -14.26 -5.63
C TYR A 316 -6.97 -14.13 -5.76
N ILE A 317 -6.45 -14.74 -6.82
CA ILE A 317 -5.19 -14.37 -7.43
C ILE A 317 -5.46 -13.09 -8.23
N ALA A 318 -4.97 -11.96 -7.77
CA ALA A 318 -5.16 -10.67 -8.41
C ALA A 318 -4.19 -10.52 -9.59
N VAL A 319 -4.72 -10.31 -10.79
CA VAL A 319 -3.94 -10.31 -12.03
C VAL A 319 -2.95 -9.15 -12.10
N ASP A 320 -3.36 -7.97 -11.67
CA ASP A 320 -2.53 -6.75 -11.60
C ASP A 320 -1.38 -6.90 -10.61
N LEU A 321 -1.66 -7.40 -9.39
CA LEU A 321 -0.63 -7.68 -8.39
C LEU A 321 0.45 -8.61 -8.95
N ASN A 322 0.05 -9.70 -9.59
CA ASN A 322 0.98 -10.68 -10.12
C ASN A 322 1.76 -10.14 -11.33
N ALA A 323 1.17 -9.31 -12.16
CA ALA A 323 1.84 -8.60 -13.24
C ALA A 323 2.89 -7.60 -12.70
N LEU A 324 2.57 -6.85 -11.63
CA LEU A 324 3.52 -5.95 -10.98
C LEU A 324 4.66 -6.70 -10.28
N LEU A 325 4.39 -7.87 -9.68
CA LEU A 325 5.43 -8.70 -9.10
C LEU A 325 6.35 -9.33 -10.16
N TYR A 326 5.82 -9.68 -11.34
CA TYR A 326 6.65 -10.03 -12.50
C TYR A 326 7.61 -8.86 -12.83
N LYS A 327 7.10 -7.63 -12.88
CA LYS A 327 7.92 -6.44 -13.15
C LYS A 327 8.97 -6.21 -12.08
N LEU A 328 8.63 -6.40 -10.81
CA LEU A 328 9.60 -6.33 -9.70
C LEU A 328 10.71 -7.36 -9.84
N GLU A 329 10.38 -8.61 -10.19
CA GLU A 329 11.35 -9.68 -10.45
C GLU A 329 12.26 -9.34 -11.64
N ASP A 330 11.73 -8.79 -12.74
CA ASP A 330 12.48 -8.36 -13.92
C ASP A 330 13.44 -7.19 -13.61
N VAL A 331 12.98 -6.20 -12.84
CA VAL A 331 13.81 -5.05 -12.42
C VAL A 331 14.92 -5.49 -11.47
N ILE A 332 14.66 -6.38 -10.51
CA ILE A 332 15.71 -6.96 -9.65
C ILE A 332 16.75 -7.73 -10.50
N ALA A 333 16.29 -8.51 -11.47
CA ALA A 333 17.21 -9.22 -12.38
C ALA A 333 18.12 -8.25 -13.16
N LYS A 334 17.55 -7.15 -13.67
CA LYS A 334 18.31 -6.08 -14.33
C LYS A 334 19.32 -5.44 -13.39
N ALA A 335 18.90 -5.06 -12.19
CA ALA A 335 19.77 -4.44 -11.18
C ALA A 335 20.95 -5.36 -10.80
N LYS A 336 20.67 -6.65 -10.59
CA LYS A 336 21.70 -7.66 -10.29
C LYS A 336 22.69 -7.87 -11.45
N GLN A 337 22.22 -7.83 -12.68
CA GLN A 337 23.09 -7.91 -13.86
C GLN A 337 24.03 -6.69 -13.93
N ILE A 338 23.51 -5.48 -13.71
CA ILE A 338 24.32 -4.26 -13.63
C ILE A 338 25.37 -4.35 -12.50
N ALA A 339 25.01 -5.01 -11.37
CA ALA A 339 25.91 -5.27 -10.25
C ALA A 339 26.95 -6.38 -10.52
N GLY A 340 26.97 -7.01 -11.70
CA GLY A 340 27.83 -8.15 -12.02
C GLY A 340 27.46 -9.46 -11.30
N GLN A 341 26.24 -9.57 -10.77
CA GLN A 341 25.71 -10.73 -10.04
C GLN A 341 24.93 -11.66 -10.99
N ASP A 342 25.55 -12.16 -12.04
CA ASP A 342 24.88 -12.88 -13.14
C ASP A 342 24.08 -14.12 -12.69
N SER A 343 24.60 -14.90 -11.75
CA SER A 343 23.88 -16.07 -11.21
C SER A 343 22.56 -15.67 -10.54
N ALA A 344 22.58 -14.66 -9.69
CA ALA A 344 21.40 -14.13 -9.01
C ALA A 344 20.45 -13.43 -9.99
N ALA A 345 20.98 -12.72 -10.99
CA ALA A 345 20.17 -12.13 -12.07
C ALA A 345 19.39 -13.21 -12.83
N ASN A 346 20.04 -14.32 -13.19
CA ASN A 346 19.40 -15.44 -13.87
C ASN A 346 18.37 -16.15 -12.99
N GLU A 347 18.57 -16.20 -11.67
CA GLU A 347 17.55 -16.71 -10.73
C GLU A 347 16.27 -15.87 -10.78
N PHE A 348 16.40 -14.53 -10.73
CA PHE A 348 15.24 -13.65 -10.77
C PHE A 348 14.55 -13.64 -12.15
N ARG A 349 15.28 -13.80 -13.26
CA ARG A 349 14.67 -14.00 -14.58
C ARG A 349 13.81 -15.26 -14.62
N ARG A 350 14.31 -16.39 -14.09
CA ARG A 350 13.52 -17.62 -14.01
C ARG A 350 12.27 -17.46 -13.13
N LYS A 351 12.33 -16.67 -12.03
CA LYS A 351 11.16 -16.36 -11.22
C LYS A 351 10.12 -15.57 -12.01
N ALA A 352 10.55 -14.54 -12.73
CA ALA A 352 9.67 -13.73 -13.58
C ALA A 352 9.01 -14.59 -14.68
N GLU A 353 9.77 -15.41 -15.39
CA GLU A 353 9.27 -16.32 -16.43
C GLU A 353 8.26 -17.34 -15.86
N ALA A 354 8.55 -17.92 -14.69
CA ALA A 354 7.63 -18.85 -14.02
C ALA A 354 6.35 -18.16 -13.59
N ARG A 355 6.42 -16.92 -13.10
CA ARG A 355 5.25 -16.11 -12.75
C ARG A 355 4.42 -15.77 -13.98
N GLN A 356 5.04 -15.33 -15.07
CA GLN A 356 4.35 -15.07 -16.33
C GLN A 356 3.60 -16.31 -16.82
N ALA A 357 4.27 -17.47 -16.87
CA ALA A 357 3.63 -18.72 -17.27
C ALA A 357 2.43 -19.10 -16.37
N ALA A 358 2.53 -18.82 -15.07
CA ALA A 358 1.43 -19.06 -14.14
C ALA A 358 0.27 -18.05 -14.36
N ILE A 359 0.56 -16.77 -14.63
CA ILE A 359 -0.46 -15.77 -14.99
C ILE A 359 -1.18 -16.19 -16.28
N ASP A 360 -0.44 -16.59 -17.32
CA ASP A 360 -1.01 -17.05 -18.59
C ASP A 360 -1.91 -18.29 -18.39
N LYS A 361 -1.51 -19.19 -17.49
CA LYS A 361 -2.25 -20.41 -17.20
C LYS A 361 -3.54 -20.16 -16.43
N TYR A 362 -3.50 -19.33 -15.38
CA TYR A 362 -4.59 -19.20 -14.43
C TYR A 362 -5.45 -17.95 -14.66
N CYS A 363 -4.85 -16.84 -15.09
CA CYS A 363 -5.56 -15.56 -15.23
C CYS A 363 -6.05 -15.29 -16.66
N TRP A 364 -5.58 -16.03 -17.67
CA TRP A 364 -6.10 -15.89 -19.04
C TRP A 364 -7.49 -16.54 -19.16
N ASN A 365 -8.52 -15.71 -19.29
CA ASN A 365 -9.89 -16.18 -19.52
C ASN A 365 -10.10 -16.41 -21.02
N LYS A 366 -10.10 -17.68 -21.43
CA LYS A 366 -10.21 -18.09 -22.83
C LYS A 366 -11.52 -17.64 -23.49
N SER A 367 -12.61 -17.58 -22.73
CA SER A 367 -13.92 -17.17 -23.24
C SER A 367 -13.98 -15.68 -23.52
N LEU A 368 -13.35 -14.88 -22.66
CA LEU A 368 -13.30 -13.42 -22.78
C LEU A 368 -12.13 -12.95 -23.64
N LYS A 369 -11.14 -13.82 -23.94
CA LYS A 369 -9.86 -13.45 -24.56
C LYS A 369 -9.18 -12.29 -23.85
N TYR A 370 -9.22 -12.30 -22.52
CA TYR A 370 -8.76 -11.23 -21.66
C TYR A 370 -8.22 -11.78 -20.35
N TYR A 371 -7.26 -11.08 -19.73
CA TYR A 371 -6.77 -11.44 -18.40
C TYR A 371 -7.77 -11.00 -17.33
N THR A 372 -8.12 -11.92 -16.43
CA THR A 372 -8.99 -11.68 -15.28
C THR A 372 -8.38 -12.30 -14.02
N ASP A 373 -8.91 -11.92 -12.87
CA ASP A 373 -8.51 -12.57 -11.62
C ASP A 373 -8.91 -14.04 -11.61
N TYR A 374 -8.20 -14.84 -10.83
CA TYR A 374 -8.51 -16.26 -10.69
C TYR A 374 -8.90 -16.58 -9.24
N ASN A 375 -10.09 -17.10 -9.03
CA ASN A 375 -10.51 -17.57 -7.72
C ASN A 375 -9.94 -18.96 -7.46
N PHE A 376 -8.88 -19.04 -6.63
CA PHE A 376 -8.18 -20.30 -6.36
C PHE A 376 -8.95 -21.25 -5.43
N LYS A 377 -9.99 -20.78 -4.74
CA LYS A 377 -10.89 -21.61 -3.93
C LYS A 377 -11.91 -22.36 -4.79
N SER A 378 -12.49 -21.68 -5.77
CA SER A 378 -13.44 -22.30 -6.71
C SER A 378 -12.75 -22.94 -7.92
N GLY A 379 -11.49 -22.64 -8.17
CA GLY A 379 -10.74 -23.16 -9.33
C GLY A 379 -11.20 -22.55 -10.66
N LYS A 380 -11.69 -21.29 -10.66
CA LYS A 380 -12.27 -20.64 -11.86
C LYS A 380 -11.74 -19.23 -12.05
N PRO A 381 -11.51 -18.79 -13.31
CA PRO A 381 -11.26 -17.38 -13.60
C PRO A 381 -12.51 -16.55 -13.28
N SER A 382 -12.29 -15.30 -12.92
CA SER A 382 -13.37 -14.30 -12.80
C SER A 382 -13.94 -13.96 -14.17
N ASN A 383 -15.20 -13.56 -14.21
CA ASN A 383 -15.83 -12.97 -15.39
C ASN A 383 -15.84 -11.43 -15.35
N ALA A 384 -15.30 -10.82 -14.31
CA ALA A 384 -15.21 -9.37 -14.19
C ALA A 384 -14.12 -8.84 -15.13
N VAL A 385 -14.52 -8.11 -16.17
CA VAL A 385 -13.60 -7.37 -17.04
C VAL A 385 -13.30 -6.02 -16.38
N THR A 386 -12.04 -5.80 -16.03
CA THR A 386 -11.59 -4.59 -15.34
C THR A 386 -10.27 -4.11 -15.92
N PRO A 387 -9.88 -2.83 -15.73
CA PRO A 387 -8.57 -2.32 -16.17
C PRO A 387 -7.39 -3.10 -15.60
N ALA A 388 -7.56 -3.82 -14.48
CA ALA A 388 -6.53 -4.70 -13.92
C ALA A 388 -6.02 -5.78 -14.91
N GLY A 389 -6.89 -6.25 -15.81
CA GLY A 389 -6.50 -7.21 -16.85
C GLY A 389 -5.61 -6.62 -17.94
N MET A 390 -5.39 -5.30 -17.96
CA MET A 390 -4.44 -4.65 -18.88
C MET A 390 -2.99 -4.76 -18.40
N TYR A 391 -2.74 -4.92 -17.10
CA TYR A 391 -1.38 -4.94 -16.55
C TYR A 391 -0.45 -5.97 -17.21
N PRO A 392 -0.85 -7.24 -17.46
CA PRO A 392 -0.01 -8.18 -18.19
C PRO A 392 0.42 -7.69 -19.56
N PHE A 393 -0.46 -7.02 -20.30
CA PHE A 393 -0.12 -6.45 -21.61
C PHE A 393 0.89 -5.30 -21.52
N CYS A 394 0.87 -4.52 -20.44
CA CYS A 394 1.78 -3.40 -20.24
C CYS A 394 3.18 -3.84 -19.77
N VAL A 395 3.28 -4.92 -18.97
CA VAL A 395 4.55 -5.29 -18.31
C VAL A 395 5.28 -6.45 -18.99
N PHE A 396 4.59 -7.33 -19.73
CA PHE A 396 5.23 -8.47 -20.41
C PHE A 396 5.90 -8.04 -21.72
N LYS A 397 7.17 -8.37 -21.87
CA LYS A 397 8.01 -7.97 -23.03
C LYS A 397 7.50 -8.47 -24.39
N LYS A 398 6.63 -9.49 -24.40
CA LYS A 398 6.18 -10.17 -25.65
C LYS A 398 4.90 -9.58 -26.28
N ASN A 399 4.28 -8.58 -25.68
CA ASN A 399 2.88 -8.22 -26.02
C ASN A 399 2.69 -6.91 -26.79
N LEU A 400 3.72 -6.35 -27.43
CA LEU A 400 3.57 -5.19 -28.33
C LEU A 400 2.60 -5.46 -29.49
N ASP A 401 2.49 -6.73 -29.95
CA ASP A 401 1.55 -7.12 -31.01
C ASP A 401 0.09 -7.15 -30.53
N TYR A 402 -0.19 -7.35 -29.25
CA TYR A 402 -1.56 -7.37 -28.70
C TYR A 402 -2.16 -5.98 -28.49
N LEU A 403 -1.35 -4.95 -28.28
CA LEU A 403 -1.84 -3.55 -28.24
C LEU A 403 -2.44 -3.13 -29.56
N SER A 404 -1.90 -3.61 -30.70
CA SER A 404 -2.48 -3.37 -32.02
C SER A 404 -3.84 -4.05 -32.19
N LEU A 405 -4.05 -5.22 -31.58
CA LEU A 405 -5.33 -5.95 -31.60
C LEU A 405 -6.43 -5.25 -30.75
N LEU A 406 -6.06 -4.63 -29.64
CA LEU A 406 -7.01 -3.89 -28.78
C LEU A 406 -7.47 -2.58 -29.44
N VAL A 407 -6.61 -1.92 -30.20
CA VAL A 407 -6.95 -0.70 -30.96
C VAL A 407 -7.83 -1.03 -32.16
N THR A 408 -7.77 -2.24 -32.69
CA THR A 408 -8.53 -2.68 -33.87
C THR A 408 -9.88 -3.34 -33.54
N THR A 409 -10.17 -3.61 -32.25
CA THR A 409 -11.47 -4.16 -31.79
C THR A 409 -12.21 -3.23 -30.86
N PRO A 410 -13.03 -2.28 -31.37
CA PRO A 410 -13.75 -1.28 -30.55
C PRO A 410 -14.76 -1.85 -29.56
N GLN A 411 -15.05 -3.14 -29.59
CA GLN A 411 -16.12 -3.77 -28.80
C GLN A 411 -15.79 -4.07 -27.32
N VAL A 412 -14.56 -3.87 -26.87
CA VAL A 412 -14.14 -4.21 -25.48
C VAL A 412 -14.30 -3.04 -24.49
N LEU A 413 -14.59 -1.82 -24.95
CA LEU A 413 -14.68 -0.62 -24.10
C LEU A 413 -16.11 -0.11 -23.83
N VAL A 414 -17.14 -0.88 -24.08
CA VAL A 414 -18.49 -0.52 -23.60
C VAL A 414 -18.64 -1.05 -22.18
N VAL A 415 -18.20 -0.27 -21.22
CA VAL A 415 -18.59 -0.44 -19.82
C VAL A 415 -20.03 0.07 -19.72
N ASN A 416 -20.99 -0.84 -19.62
CA ASN A 416 -22.35 -0.46 -19.23
C ASN A 416 -22.29 0.13 -17.81
N ASN A 417 -22.70 1.39 -17.70
CA ASN A 417 -22.94 2.12 -16.45
C ASN A 417 -23.95 1.42 -15.55
#